data_a233b5d1d37889c64d5a51362d7a0892
#
_entry.id   a233b5d1d37889c64d5a51362d7a0892
#
_cell.length_a   1.000
_cell.length_b   1.000
_cell.length_c   1.000
_cell.angle_alpha   90.00
_cell.angle_beta   90.00
_cell.angle_gamma   90.00
#
_symmetry.space_group_name_H-M   'P 1'
#
loop_
_entity.id
_entity.type
_entity.pdbx_description
1 polymer ?
#
loop_
_entity_poly.entity_id
_entity_poly.type
_entity_poly.pdbx_seq_one_letter_code
_entity_poly.pdbx_strand_id
1 'polypeptide(L)'
;MGISRYIITTRPEGKFKPMATECISIKNVPLTKIIKTGRQEEIIQDIIKNKPNAVVLTSSIGASEFFKYYYKYTEDPDIIAIGNNTADEIKKYRANVSVPTIRNSYGVIALLKKYLNSTIALFRSSESNNIINDWLEKNNINFREYHIYSVVKIESSEIKDLFLDTNCIGILLTSSMEARIFHDILSGIEITKNIYAIGNVTDETLRSYGYNVSFTGNSDFESIVKYIDSKNC
;
A
#
# COMPACT_ATOMS: atom_id res chain seq x y z
N MET A 1 -11.56 -25.03 -23.95
CA MET A 1 -12.49 -23.87 -23.84
C MET A 1 -11.83 -22.90 -22.86
N GLY A 2 -11.64 -21.62 -23.24
CA GLY A 2 -11.00 -20.66 -22.35
C GLY A 2 -11.90 -20.35 -21.15
N ILE A 3 -11.30 -20.02 -20.00
CA ILE A 3 -12.02 -19.57 -18.79
C ILE A 3 -12.76 -18.28 -19.17
N SER A 4 -14.09 -18.31 -19.16
CA SER A 4 -14.91 -17.15 -19.53
C SER A 4 -15.16 -16.20 -18.35
N ARG A 5 -15.17 -16.74 -17.10
CA ARG A 5 -15.43 -15.97 -15.87
C ARG A 5 -14.16 -15.30 -15.36
N TYR A 6 -14.29 -14.08 -14.86
CA TYR A 6 -13.14 -13.34 -14.34
C TYR A 6 -13.49 -12.48 -13.13
N ILE A 7 -12.44 -12.15 -12.38
CA ILE A 7 -12.47 -11.03 -11.42
C ILE A 7 -11.67 -9.86 -11.96
N ILE A 8 -12.06 -8.67 -11.54
CA ILE A 8 -11.26 -7.46 -11.70
C ILE A 8 -10.39 -7.29 -10.47
N THR A 9 -9.14 -6.87 -10.65
CA THR A 9 -8.31 -6.30 -9.58
C THR A 9 -7.90 -4.89 -9.96
N THR A 10 -7.65 -4.05 -8.96
CA THR A 10 -7.37 -2.62 -9.16
C THR A 10 -5.93 -2.25 -8.81
N ARG A 11 -5.03 -3.24 -8.77
CA ARG A 11 -3.63 -2.97 -8.40
C ARG A 11 -3.03 -1.84 -9.22
N PRO A 12 -2.25 -0.95 -8.58
CA PRO A 12 -1.62 0.17 -9.25
C PRO A 12 -0.86 -0.25 -10.51
N GLU A 13 -0.84 0.62 -11.50
CA GLU A 13 -0.11 0.40 -12.75
C GLU A 13 1.33 -0.06 -12.49
N GLY A 14 1.78 -1.10 -13.18
CA GLY A 14 3.11 -1.71 -13.02
C GLY A 14 3.30 -2.55 -11.75
N LYS A 15 2.29 -2.71 -10.88
CA LYS A 15 2.36 -3.55 -9.68
C LYS A 15 1.65 -4.90 -9.80
N PHE A 16 0.83 -5.06 -10.81
CA PHE A 16 0.19 -6.35 -11.08
C PHE A 16 1.19 -7.31 -11.72
N LYS A 17 1.22 -8.53 -11.20
CA LYS A 17 1.91 -9.66 -11.83
C LYS A 17 0.86 -10.73 -12.14
N PRO A 18 0.78 -11.22 -13.39
CA PRO A 18 -0.12 -12.31 -13.72
C PRO A 18 0.10 -13.52 -12.82
N MET A 19 -0.98 -14.17 -12.43
CA MET A 19 -0.98 -15.40 -11.63
C MET A 19 -1.73 -16.47 -12.39
N ALA A 20 -1.28 -17.72 -12.24
CA ALA A 20 -2.02 -18.87 -12.71
C ALA A 20 -3.23 -19.13 -11.79
N THR A 21 -4.39 -19.33 -12.38
CA THR A 21 -5.66 -19.68 -11.75
C THR A 21 -6.30 -20.79 -12.56
N GLU A 22 -7.14 -21.61 -11.93
CA GLU A 22 -7.73 -22.80 -12.55
C GLU A 22 -9.14 -22.55 -13.07
N CYS A 23 -9.95 -21.79 -12.32
CA CYS A 23 -11.39 -21.66 -12.54
C CYS A 23 -11.84 -20.27 -12.98
N ILE A 24 -11.01 -19.24 -12.72
CA ILE A 24 -11.30 -17.85 -13.12
C ILE A 24 -10.08 -17.25 -13.80
N SER A 25 -10.27 -16.18 -14.57
CA SER A 25 -9.17 -15.30 -15.00
C SER A 25 -9.14 -14.01 -14.20
N ILE A 26 -8.00 -13.29 -14.22
CA ILE A 26 -7.82 -12.04 -13.51
C ILE A 26 -7.56 -10.95 -14.53
N LYS A 27 -8.39 -9.91 -14.50
CA LYS A 27 -8.18 -8.68 -15.28
C LYS A 27 -7.74 -7.57 -14.34
N ASN A 28 -6.53 -7.03 -14.53
CA ASN A 28 -6.11 -5.86 -13.78
C ASN A 28 -6.52 -4.58 -14.49
N VAL A 29 -7.35 -3.79 -13.83
CA VAL A 29 -7.80 -2.47 -14.28
C VAL A 29 -7.34 -1.45 -13.24
N PRO A 30 -6.13 -0.89 -13.40
CA PRO A 30 -5.57 0.01 -12.40
C PRO A 30 -6.45 1.25 -12.21
N LEU A 31 -6.72 1.62 -10.97
CA LEU A 31 -7.39 2.87 -10.59
C LEU A 31 -6.41 3.91 -10.06
N THR A 32 -5.17 3.48 -9.82
CA THR A 32 -4.13 4.32 -9.27
C THR A 32 -2.80 4.05 -9.96
N LYS A 33 -1.93 5.05 -9.96
CA LYS A 33 -0.52 4.91 -10.33
C LYS A 33 0.38 5.54 -9.29
N ILE A 34 1.61 5.03 -9.25
CA ILE A 34 2.65 5.55 -8.36
C ILE A 34 3.50 6.52 -9.17
N ILE A 35 3.61 7.75 -8.66
CA ILE A 35 4.50 8.78 -9.21
C ILE A 35 5.64 8.99 -8.23
N LYS A 36 6.88 8.85 -8.72
CA LYS A 36 8.07 9.14 -7.92
C LYS A 36 8.27 10.64 -7.79
N THR A 37 8.87 11.05 -6.67
CA THR A 37 9.24 12.46 -6.50
C THR A 37 10.30 12.87 -7.54
N GLY A 38 10.20 14.11 -8.03
CA GLY A 38 11.25 14.74 -8.82
C GLY A 38 12.39 15.37 -7.98
N ARG A 39 12.30 15.31 -6.63
CA ARG A 39 13.22 15.97 -5.69
C ARG A 39 14.32 15.04 -5.16
N GLN A 40 14.71 14.03 -5.92
CA GLN A 40 15.66 13.01 -5.44
C GLN A 40 16.98 13.60 -4.98
N GLU A 41 17.57 14.55 -5.75
CA GLU A 41 18.86 15.20 -5.42
C GLU A 41 18.77 15.98 -4.10
N GLU A 42 17.73 16.79 -3.91
CA GLU A 42 17.51 17.55 -2.68
C GLU A 42 17.40 16.64 -1.45
N ILE A 43 16.66 15.54 -1.58
CA ILE A 43 16.52 14.55 -0.51
C ILE A 43 17.87 13.92 -0.16
N ILE A 44 18.68 13.57 -1.16
CA ILE A 44 20.02 13.02 -0.95
C ILE A 44 20.90 14.01 -0.17
N GLN A 45 20.95 15.27 -0.57
CA GLN A 45 21.74 16.29 0.11
C GLN A 45 21.28 16.49 1.56
N ASP A 46 19.98 16.46 1.79
CA ASP A 46 19.43 16.60 3.15
C ASP A 46 19.74 15.36 4.03
N ILE A 47 19.71 14.15 3.47
CA ILE A 47 20.12 12.92 4.17
C ILE A 47 21.59 12.99 4.60
N ILE A 48 22.48 13.38 3.68
CA ILE A 48 23.92 13.51 3.95
C ILE A 48 24.18 14.53 5.07
N LYS A 49 23.44 15.64 5.06
CA LYS A 49 23.56 16.69 6.06
C LYS A 49 23.03 16.26 7.43
N ASN A 50 21.88 15.60 7.50
CA ASN A 50 21.18 15.32 8.74
C ASN A 50 21.52 13.95 9.37
N LYS A 51 22.11 13.04 8.63
CA LYS A 51 22.62 11.72 9.09
C LYS A 51 21.64 11.01 10.03
N PRO A 52 20.49 10.55 9.54
CA PRO A 52 19.46 9.97 10.41
C PRO A 52 19.98 8.74 11.14
N ASN A 53 19.69 8.63 12.44
CA ASN A 53 20.00 7.46 13.27
C ASN A 53 18.96 6.36 13.11
N ALA A 54 17.72 6.73 12.77
CA ALA A 54 16.64 5.80 12.49
C ALA A 54 15.84 6.22 11.25
N VAL A 55 15.45 5.24 10.46
CA VAL A 55 14.61 5.42 9.26
C VAL A 55 13.33 4.65 9.43
N VAL A 56 12.20 5.33 9.25
CA VAL A 56 10.87 4.73 9.27
C VAL A 56 10.34 4.57 7.85
N LEU A 57 9.95 3.35 7.50
CA LEU A 57 9.39 2.97 6.23
C LEU A 57 7.95 2.50 6.43
N THR A 58 6.98 3.25 5.91
CA THR A 58 5.55 3.00 6.15
C THR A 58 4.87 2.20 5.04
N SER A 59 5.64 1.75 4.03
CA SER A 59 5.13 0.93 2.93
C SER A 59 6.23 0.14 2.25
N SER A 60 5.88 -0.96 1.59
CA SER A 60 6.80 -1.74 0.77
C SER A 60 7.32 -0.95 -0.44
N ILE A 61 6.51 -0.04 -0.99
CA ILE A 61 6.93 0.86 -2.06
C ILE A 61 8.02 1.81 -1.54
N GLY A 62 7.75 2.49 -0.42
CA GLY A 62 8.72 3.36 0.23
C GLY A 62 10.01 2.64 0.60
N ALA A 63 9.91 1.39 1.06
CA ALA A 63 11.07 0.56 1.37
C ALA A 63 11.92 0.27 0.12
N SER A 64 11.29 -0.20 -0.96
CA SER A 64 11.97 -0.48 -2.23
C SER A 64 12.67 0.77 -2.79
N GLU A 65 11.98 1.92 -2.82
CA GLU A 65 12.53 3.18 -3.31
C GLU A 65 13.67 3.70 -2.42
N PHE A 66 13.53 3.60 -1.08
CA PHE A 66 14.56 3.99 -0.13
C PHE A 66 15.86 3.20 -0.35
N PHE A 67 15.81 1.87 -0.37
CA PHE A 67 17.01 1.05 -0.56
C PHE A 67 17.63 1.23 -1.94
N LYS A 68 16.81 1.43 -2.97
CA LYS A 68 17.29 1.60 -4.34
C LYS A 68 18.00 2.92 -4.58
N TYR A 69 17.56 4.01 -3.94
CA TYR A 69 18.03 5.35 -4.31
C TYR A 69 18.67 6.13 -3.17
N TYR A 70 18.35 5.87 -1.90
CA TYR A 70 18.72 6.74 -0.77
C TYR A 70 19.62 6.06 0.26
N TYR A 71 19.45 4.77 0.53
CA TYR A 71 20.17 4.06 1.59
C TYR A 71 21.69 4.23 1.53
N LYS A 72 22.30 4.18 0.36
CA LYS A 72 23.75 4.33 0.17
C LYS A 72 24.32 5.69 0.62
N TYR A 73 23.47 6.66 0.88
CA TYR A 73 23.84 7.99 1.37
C TYR A 73 23.59 8.15 2.88
N THR A 74 23.15 7.11 3.55
CA THR A 74 22.99 7.06 5.01
C THR A 74 24.21 6.41 5.67
N GLU A 75 24.33 6.60 6.99
CA GLU A 75 25.39 5.99 7.81
C GLU A 75 24.81 4.78 8.60
N ASP A 76 24.25 3.80 7.88
CA ASP A 76 23.64 2.56 8.41
C ASP A 76 22.65 2.77 9.57
N PRO A 77 21.58 3.53 9.37
CA PRO A 77 20.60 3.80 10.41
C PRO A 77 19.81 2.53 10.81
N ASP A 78 19.23 2.56 12.00
CA ASP A 78 18.22 1.57 12.39
C ASP A 78 16.99 1.67 11.48
N ILE A 79 16.54 0.55 10.94
CA ILE A 79 15.37 0.52 10.05
C ILE A 79 14.13 0.01 10.78
N ILE A 80 13.05 0.81 10.69
CA ILE A 80 11.75 0.50 11.29
C ILE A 80 10.73 0.36 10.16
N ALA A 81 10.11 -0.81 10.06
CA ALA A 81 8.98 -1.06 9.17
C ALA A 81 7.67 -0.93 9.92
N ILE A 82 6.64 -0.36 9.29
CA ILE A 82 5.31 -0.28 9.91
C ILE A 82 4.64 -1.65 10.10
N GLY A 83 5.00 -2.63 9.28
CA GLY A 83 4.39 -3.96 9.32
C GLY A 83 5.15 -4.98 8.47
N ASN A 84 4.66 -6.21 8.44
CA ASN A 84 5.34 -7.36 7.83
C ASN A 84 5.63 -7.18 6.34
N ASN A 85 4.65 -6.76 5.54
CA ASN A 85 4.86 -6.59 4.09
C ASN A 85 5.98 -5.59 3.77
N THR A 86 6.10 -4.55 4.59
CA THR A 86 7.21 -3.59 4.48
C THR A 86 8.53 -4.22 4.93
N ALA A 87 8.51 -4.98 6.02
CA ALA A 87 9.69 -5.68 6.52
C ALA A 87 10.20 -6.73 5.53
N ASP A 88 9.30 -7.47 4.87
CA ASP A 88 9.67 -8.48 3.89
C ASP A 88 10.30 -7.84 2.63
N GLU A 89 9.85 -6.64 2.25
CA GLU A 89 10.54 -5.87 1.21
C GLU A 89 11.95 -5.44 1.66
N ILE A 90 12.09 -4.96 2.90
CA ILE A 90 13.38 -4.54 3.48
C ILE A 90 14.37 -5.70 3.55
N LYS A 91 13.91 -6.90 3.93
CA LYS A 91 14.75 -8.10 4.06
C LYS A 91 15.42 -8.53 2.74
N LYS A 92 14.96 -8.06 1.60
CA LYS A 92 15.64 -8.27 0.30
C LYS A 92 16.97 -7.52 0.21
N TYR A 93 17.18 -6.51 1.06
CA TYR A 93 18.35 -5.62 1.05
C TYR A 93 19.20 -5.74 2.31
N ARG A 94 18.58 -5.97 3.47
CA ARG A 94 19.27 -6.16 4.75
C ARG A 94 18.47 -7.06 5.71
N ALA A 95 19.18 -7.78 6.58
CA ALA A 95 18.53 -8.74 7.48
C ALA A 95 17.81 -8.06 8.67
N ASN A 96 18.39 -6.98 9.22
CA ASN A 96 17.90 -6.35 10.44
C ASN A 96 16.87 -5.28 10.16
N VAL A 97 15.65 -5.49 10.66
CA VAL A 97 14.53 -4.55 10.61
C VAL A 97 13.67 -4.67 11.86
N SER A 98 13.32 -3.56 12.48
CA SER A 98 12.40 -3.53 13.61
C SER A 98 10.95 -3.43 13.10
N VAL A 99 10.07 -4.30 13.60
CA VAL A 99 8.63 -4.30 13.29
C VAL A 99 7.86 -4.18 14.60
N PRO A 100 6.91 -3.25 14.72
CA PRO A 100 6.12 -3.13 15.94
C PRO A 100 5.14 -4.30 16.09
N THR A 101 4.80 -4.63 17.32
CA THR A 101 3.75 -5.63 17.64
C THR A 101 2.41 -5.20 17.07
N ILE A 102 2.03 -3.92 17.26
CA ILE A 102 0.85 -3.31 16.65
C ILE A 102 1.29 -2.65 15.33
N ARG A 103 0.90 -3.23 14.19
CA ARG A 103 1.38 -2.87 12.85
C ARG A 103 0.67 -1.65 12.27
N ASN A 104 0.84 -0.51 12.93
CA ASN A 104 0.30 0.79 12.51
C ASN A 104 1.18 1.94 13.03
N SER A 105 0.78 3.19 12.79
CA SER A 105 1.50 4.38 13.21
C SER A 105 1.75 4.43 14.72
N TYR A 106 0.82 3.97 15.55
CA TYR A 106 0.98 3.95 17.03
C TYR A 106 2.04 2.93 17.48
N GLY A 107 2.10 1.78 16.81
CA GLY A 107 3.14 0.80 17.07
C GLY A 107 4.52 1.30 16.67
N VAL A 108 4.63 2.02 15.54
CA VAL A 108 5.87 2.70 15.14
C VAL A 108 6.30 3.70 16.20
N ILE A 109 5.37 4.53 16.71
CA ILE A 109 5.62 5.47 17.80
C ILE A 109 6.18 4.75 19.03
N ALA A 110 5.65 3.59 19.39
CA ALA A 110 6.16 2.82 20.54
C ALA A 110 7.63 2.43 20.37
N LEU A 111 8.07 2.07 19.15
CA LEU A 111 9.48 1.80 18.83
C LEU A 111 10.33 3.08 18.82
N LEU A 112 9.76 4.21 18.40
CA LEU A 112 10.47 5.49 18.30
C LEU A 112 10.83 6.10 19.66
N LYS A 113 10.21 5.67 20.75
CA LYS A 113 10.50 6.15 22.13
C LYS A 113 11.98 5.97 22.53
N LYS A 114 12.70 5.04 21.94
CA LYS A 114 14.15 4.85 22.21
C LYS A 114 15.06 5.86 21.48
N TYR A 115 14.48 6.69 20.58
CA TYR A 115 15.24 7.63 19.73
C TYR A 115 14.98 9.10 20.09
N LEU A 116 14.60 9.41 21.33
CA LEU A 116 14.22 10.76 21.77
C LEU A 116 15.30 11.83 21.52
N ASN A 117 16.59 11.45 21.52
CA ASN A 117 17.72 12.34 21.31
C ASN A 117 18.43 12.08 19.94
N SER A 118 17.69 11.55 18.99
CA SER A 118 18.24 11.12 17.69
C SER A 118 17.57 11.85 16.55
N THR A 119 18.18 11.85 15.37
CA THR A 119 17.56 12.32 14.14
C THR A 119 16.81 11.15 13.48
N ILE A 120 15.53 11.35 13.18
CA ILE A 120 14.67 10.35 12.56
C ILE A 120 14.32 10.79 11.14
N ALA A 121 14.36 9.87 10.19
CA ALA A 121 13.90 10.10 8.83
C ALA A 121 12.65 9.26 8.52
N LEU A 122 11.61 9.90 8.02
CA LEU A 122 10.38 9.26 7.56
C LEU A 122 10.38 9.24 6.03
N PHE A 123 10.44 8.06 5.42
CA PHE A 123 10.32 7.90 3.96
C PHE A 123 8.95 7.32 3.63
N ARG A 124 8.10 8.11 3.00
CA ARG A 124 6.69 7.79 2.88
C ARG A 124 6.04 8.41 1.65
N SER A 125 4.76 8.08 1.42
CA SER A 125 3.91 8.72 0.43
C SER A 125 3.48 10.12 0.88
N SER A 126 3.22 11.01 -0.06
CA SER A 126 2.60 12.32 0.21
C SER A 126 1.18 12.22 0.81
N GLU A 127 0.49 11.09 0.63
CA GLU A 127 -0.86 10.84 1.17
C GLU A 127 -0.84 10.18 2.56
N SER A 128 0.33 10.11 3.21
CA SER A 128 0.44 9.52 4.55
C SER A 128 -0.23 10.39 5.62
N ASN A 129 -0.79 9.75 6.67
CA ASN A 129 -1.36 10.50 7.80
C ASN A 129 -0.26 11.12 8.69
N ASN A 130 -0.63 12.12 9.50
CA ASN A 130 0.32 12.88 10.32
C ASN A 130 0.55 12.29 11.73
N ILE A 131 0.00 11.13 12.08
CA ILE A 131 0.05 10.56 13.44
C ILE A 131 1.49 10.46 13.97
N ILE A 132 2.45 10.03 13.15
CA ILE A 132 3.86 9.92 13.56
C ILE A 132 4.48 11.31 13.68
N ASN A 133 4.23 12.21 12.72
CA ASN A 133 4.72 13.59 12.70
C ASN A 133 4.27 14.36 13.94
N ASP A 134 2.95 14.36 14.21
CA ASP A 134 2.35 15.03 15.35
C ASP A 134 2.97 14.57 16.67
N TRP A 135 3.26 13.26 16.78
CA TRP A 135 3.93 12.73 17.97
C TRP A 135 5.38 13.18 18.07
N LEU A 136 6.15 13.17 16.96
CA LEU A 136 7.53 13.63 16.93
C LEU A 136 7.66 15.11 17.28
N GLU A 137 6.79 15.95 16.71
CA GLU A 137 6.70 17.39 17.01
C GLU A 137 6.37 17.64 18.49
N LYS A 138 5.33 16.97 19.01
CA LYS A 138 4.91 17.10 20.41
C LYS A 138 6.01 16.74 21.41
N ASN A 139 6.92 15.84 21.03
CA ASN A 139 8.03 15.41 21.88
C ASN A 139 9.35 16.12 21.55
N ASN A 140 9.35 17.15 20.70
CA ASN A 140 10.51 17.92 20.28
C ASN A 140 11.65 17.05 19.72
N ILE A 141 11.31 15.97 19.00
CA ILE A 141 12.29 15.06 18.39
C ILE A 141 12.69 15.61 17.03
N ASN A 142 13.99 15.66 16.77
CA ASN A 142 14.49 16.08 15.46
C ASN A 142 14.13 15.04 14.39
N PHE A 143 13.37 15.44 13.38
CA PHE A 143 13.03 14.54 12.27
C PHE A 143 13.04 15.24 10.92
N ARG A 144 13.11 14.43 9.88
CA ARG A 144 12.90 14.83 8.48
C ARG A 144 11.89 13.92 7.84
N GLU A 145 10.96 14.49 7.10
CA GLU A 145 9.99 13.75 6.30
C GLU A 145 10.31 13.90 4.82
N TYR A 146 10.43 12.76 4.14
CA TYR A 146 10.69 12.70 2.71
C TYR A 146 9.53 12.01 2.00
N HIS A 147 8.75 12.79 1.26
CA HIS A 147 7.74 12.28 0.35
C HIS A 147 8.41 11.82 -0.94
N ILE A 148 8.74 10.53 -1.00
CA ILE A 148 9.52 9.94 -2.09
C ILE A 148 8.65 9.41 -3.24
N TYR A 149 7.35 9.34 -3.04
CA TYR A 149 6.36 9.01 -4.05
C TYR A 149 4.98 9.54 -3.65
N SER A 150 4.09 9.62 -4.63
CA SER A 150 2.66 9.82 -4.45
C SER A 150 1.87 8.72 -5.12
N VAL A 151 0.63 8.50 -4.66
CA VAL A 151 -0.33 7.62 -5.31
C VAL A 151 -1.43 8.51 -5.87
N VAL A 152 -1.59 8.51 -7.19
CA VAL A 152 -2.58 9.36 -7.85
C VAL A 152 -3.65 8.53 -8.53
N LYS A 153 -4.86 9.05 -8.54
CA LYS A 153 -5.99 8.49 -9.31
C LYS A 153 -5.65 8.54 -10.79
N ILE A 154 -6.02 7.48 -11.50
CA ILE A 154 -6.07 7.47 -12.95
C ILE A 154 -7.52 7.27 -13.40
N GLU A 155 -7.88 7.92 -14.49
CA GLU A 155 -9.18 7.69 -15.09
C GLU A 155 -9.19 6.31 -15.75
N SER A 156 -10.23 5.54 -15.48
CA SER A 156 -10.49 4.26 -16.11
C SER A 156 -11.92 4.25 -16.63
N SER A 157 -12.06 4.41 -17.93
CA SER A 157 -13.36 4.35 -18.57
C SER A 157 -13.92 2.93 -18.66
N GLU A 158 -13.05 1.93 -18.67
CA GLU A 158 -13.41 0.53 -18.91
C GLU A 158 -13.88 -0.22 -17.65
N ILE A 159 -13.53 0.24 -16.44
CA ILE A 159 -13.82 -0.53 -15.22
C ILE A 159 -15.33 -0.73 -15.01
N LYS A 160 -16.13 0.27 -15.35
CA LYS A 160 -17.58 0.21 -15.23
C LYS A 160 -18.16 -0.86 -16.17
N ASP A 161 -17.78 -0.85 -17.44
CA ASP A 161 -18.27 -1.78 -18.44
C ASP A 161 -17.80 -3.21 -18.13
N LEU A 162 -16.54 -3.38 -17.76
CA LEU A 162 -16.00 -4.67 -17.37
C LEU A 162 -16.67 -5.20 -16.09
N PHE A 163 -16.95 -4.34 -15.11
CA PHE A 163 -17.61 -4.78 -13.89
C PHE A 163 -19.06 -5.16 -14.14
N LEU A 164 -19.75 -4.52 -15.07
CA LEU A 164 -21.14 -4.86 -15.43
C LEU A 164 -21.25 -6.05 -16.38
N ASP A 165 -20.18 -6.46 -17.05
CA ASP A 165 -20.15 -7.65 -17.92
C ASP A 165 -20.58 -8.91 -17.14
N THR A 166 -21.45 -9.73 -17.75
CA THR A 166 -22.00 -10.95 -17.15
C THR A 166 -20.95 -11.99 -16.76
N ASN A 167 -19.78 -12.00 -17.42
CA ASN A 167 -18.66 -12.88 -17.10
C ASN A 167 -17.83 -12.38 -15.90
N CYS A 168 -17.99 -11.12 -15.49
CA CYS A 168 -17.35 -10.59 -14.30
C CYS A 168 -18.10 -11.11 -13.06
N ILE A 169 -17.40 -11.84 -12.20
CA ILE A 169 -17.98 -12.38 -10.96
C ILE A 169 -17.72 -11.50 -9.73
N GLY A 170 -16.82 -10.52 -9.84
CA GLY A 170 -16.53 -9.60 -8.75
C GLY A 170 -15.28 -8.78 -8.96
N ILE A 171 -14.96 -7.98 -7.95
CA ILE A 171 -13.79 -7.09 -7.93
C ILE A 171 -13.01 -7.23 -6.64
N LEU A 172 -11.69 -7.24 -6.74
CA LEU A 172 -10.74 -7.19 -5.62
C LEU A 172 -10.09 -5.80 -5.55
N LEU A 173 -10.46 -5.03 -4.55
CA LEU A 173 -9.91 -3.72 -4.28
C LEU A 173 -8.70 -3.82 -3.35
N THR A 174 -7.57 -3.20 -3.75
CA THR A 174 -6.29 -3.41 -3.10
C THR A 174 -5.84 -2.25 -2.22
N SER A 175 -6.64 -1.19 -2.12
CA SER A 175 -6.44 -0.10 -1.17
C SER A 175 -7.73 0.67 -0.87
N SER A 176 -7.77 1.42 0.23
CA SER A 176 -8.87 2.31 0.57
C SER A 176 -9.06 3.44 -0.45
N MET A 177 -7.98 3.90 -1.08
CA MET A 177 -8.07 4.91 -2.15
C MET A 177 -8.79 4.34 -3.37
N GLU A 178 -8.46 3.12 -3.78
CA GLU A 178 -9.14 2.44 -4.88
C GLU A 178 -10.61 2.14 -4.56
N ALA A 179 -10.92 1.81 -3.30
CA ALA A 179 -12.30 1.64 -2.84
C ALA A 179 -13.13 2.93 -2.99
N ARG A 180 -12.55 4.09 -2.67
CA ARG A 180 -13.20 5.39 -2.88
C ARG A 180 -13.41 5.69 -4.36
N ILE A 181 -12.38 5.49 -5.18
CA ILE A 181 -12.48 5.70 -6.64
C ILE A 181 -13.54 4.78 -7.26
N PHE A 182 -13.58 3.52 -6.84
CA PHE A 182 -14.59 2.55 -7.27
C PHE A 182 -16.01 3.02 -6.91
N HIS A 183 -16.20 3.51 -5.68
CA HIS A 183 -17.48 4.09 -5.25
C HIS A 183 -17.91 5.25 -6.14
N ASP A 184 -17.00 6.19 -6.41
CA ASP A 184 -17.31 7.36 -7.26
C ASP A 184 -17.73 6.94 -8.68
N ILE A 185 -17.06 5.93 -9.26
CA ILE A 185 -17.36 5.44 -10.62
C ILE A 185 -18.70 4.72 -10.69
N LEU A 186 -19.07 3.96 -9.66
CA LEU A 186 -20.29 3.14 -9.64
C LEU A 186 -21.43 3.76 -8.81
N SER A 187 -21.29 5.01 -8.41
CA SER A 187 -22.34 5.73 -7.67
C SER A 187 -23.68 5.66 -8.40
N GLY A 188 -24.74 5.27 -7.68
CA GLY A 188 -26.09 5.11 -8.24
C GLY A 188 -26.33 3.80 -9.00
N ILE A 189 -25.37 2.87 -9.02
CA ILE A 189 -25.52 1.54 -9.62
C ILE A 189 -25.72 0.51 -8.51
N GLU A 190 -26.74 -0.33 -8.63
CA GLU A 190 -26.94 -1.47 -7.73
C GLU A 190 -25.84 -2.52 -7.95
N ILE A 191 -25.14 -2.88 -6.88
CA ILE A 191 -24.03 -3.83 -6.91
C ILE A 191 -24.54 -5.21 -6.49
N THR A 192 -24.64 -6.11 -7.44
CA THR A 192 -25.05 -7.51 -7.21
C THR A 192 -23.89 -8.49 -7.22
N LYS A 193 -22.67 -8.03 -7.59
CA LYS A 193 -21.47 -8.86 -7.72
C LYS A 193 -20.62 -8.83 -6.45
N ASN A 194 -19.74 -9.83 -6.32
CA ASN A 194 -18.87 -9.93 -5.17
C ASN A 194 -17.87 -8.78 -5.11
N ILE A 195 -17.70 -8.22 -3.93
CA ILE A 195 -16.65 -7.24 -3.62
C ILE A 195 -15.69 -7.89 -2.62
N TYR A 196 -14.41 -7.86 -2.94
CA TYR A 196 -13.34 -8.39 -2.11
C TYR A 196 -12.42 -7.26 -1.67
N ALA A 197 -12.02 -7.25 -0.41
CA ALA A 197 -11.07 -6.30 0.14
C ALA A 197 -9.73 -6.97 0.43
N ILE A 198 -8.63 -6.32 0.04
CA ILE A 198 -7.28 -6.83 0.32
C ILE A 198 -7.00 -6.97 1.82
N GLY A 199 -7.63 -6.14 2.66
CA GLY A 199 -7.44 -6.11 4.09
C GLY A 199 -8.43 -5.18 4.79
N ASN A 200 -8.37 -5.14 6.12
CA ASN A 200 -9.36 -4.49 6.99
C ASN A 200 -9.61 -3.01 6.65
N VAL A 201 -8.57 -2.21 6.38
CA VAL A 201 -8.73 -0.77 6.06
C VAL A 201 -9.55 -0.56 4.78
N THR A 202 -9.35 -1.43 3.80
CA THR A 202 -10.12 -1.40 2.55
C THR A 202 -11.56 -1.87 2.78
N ASP A 203 -11.74 -2.91 3.60
CA ASP A 203 -13.06 -3.42 4.00
C ASP A 203 -13.88 -2.35 4.74
N GLU A 204 -13.31 -1.73 5.77
CA GLU A 204 -13.95 -0.65 6.53
C GLU A 204 -14.37 0.51 5.61
N THR A 205 -13.50 0.88 4.65
CA THR A 205 -13.82 1.92 3.66
C THR A 205 -15.00 1.52 2.79
N LEU A 206 -15.03 0.28 2.28
CA LEU A 206 -16.14 -0.21 1.46
C LEU A 206 -17.45 -0.26 2.24
N ARG A 207 -17.43 -0.76 3.47
CA ARG A 207 -18.62 -0.83 4.33
C ARG A 207 -19.13 0.56 4.71
N SER A 208 -18.25 1.55 4.85
CA SER A 208 -18.69 2.94 5.12
C SER A 208 -19.49 3.55 3.96
N TYR A 209 -19.32 3.03 2.75
CA TYR A 209 -20.14 3.35 1.57
C TYR A 209 -21.36 2.44 1.40
N GLY A 210 -21.62 1.52 2.33
CA GLY A 210 -22.76 0.61 2.29
C GLY A 210 -22.57 -0.66 1.46
N TYR A 211 -21.35 -0.94 0.98
CA TYR A 211 -21.09 -2.17 0.23
C TYR A 211 -21.04 -3.40 1.14
N ASN A 212 -21.59 -4.51 0.65
CA ASN A 212 -21.41 -5.82 1.26
C ASN A 212 -20.10 -6.45 0.76
N VAL A 213 -19.10 -6.56 1.64
CA VAL A 213 -17.80 -7.18 1.31
C VAL A 213 -17.90 -8.68 1.50
N SER A 214 -17.72 -9.44 0.42
CA SER A 214 -17.87 -10.90 0.38
C SER A 214 -16.74 -11.62 1.10
N PHE A 215 -15.53 -11.05 1.09
CA PHE A 215 -14.37 -11.58 1.81
C PHE A 215 -13.31 -10.50 1.99
N THR A 216 -12.69 -10.49 3.18
CA THR A 216 -11.58 -9.60 3.54
C THR A 216 -10.31 -10.41 3.73
N GLY A 217 -9.27 -10.10 2.96
CA GLY A 217 -7.98 -10.74 3.06
C GLY A 217 -7.12 -10.21 4.22
N ASN A 218 -5.92 -10.74 4.32
CA ASN A 218 -4.90 -10.39 5.31
C ASN A 218 -3.77 -9.51 4.73
N SER A 219 -4.06 -8.74 3.68
CA SER A 219 -3.11 -7.92 2.91
C SER A 219 -2.14 -8.72 2.04
N ASP A 220 -2.40 -10.01 1.81
CA ASP A 220 -1.68 -10.84 0.86
C ASP A 220 -2.53 -11.10 -0.39
N PHE A 221 -2.06 -10.56 -1.52
CA PHE A 221 -2.78 -10.62 -2.79
C PHE A 221 -2.91 -12.05 -3.32
N GLU A 222 -1.85 -12.85 -3.21
CA GLU A 222 -1.85 -14.21 -3.74
C GLU A 222 -2.82 -15.10 -2.99
N SER A 223 -2.84 -14.99 -1.66
CA SER A 223 -3.74 -15.77 -0.81
C SER A 223 -5.21 -15.46 -1.11
N ILE A 224 -5.57 -14.20 -1.31
CA ILE A 224 -6.95 -13.83 -1.59
C ILE A 224 -7.37 -14.27 -2.98
N VAL A 225 -6.50 -14.17 -3.98
CA VAL A 225 -6.78 -14.67 -5.34
C VAL A 225 -6.98 -16.18 -5.33
N LYS A 226 -6.13 -16.95 -4.64
CA LYS A 226 -6.30 -18.41 -4.48
C LYS A 226 -7.61 -18.77 -3.79
N TYR A 227 -7.99 -18.01 -2.76
CA TYR A 227 -9.28 -18.19 -2.10
C TYR A 227 -10.44 -17.97 -3.08
N ILE A 228 -10.44 -16.86 -3.84
CA ILE A 228 -11.50 -16.57 -4.81
C ILE A 228 -11.56 -17.64 -5.90
N ASP A 229 -10.41 -18.07 -6.43
CA ASP A 229 -10.33 -19.12 -7.45
C ASP A 229 -10.95 -20.42 -6.94
N SER A 230 -10.55 -20.89 -5.75
CA SER A 230 -11.06 -22.13 -5.13
C SER A 230 -12.58 -22.11 -4.85
N LYS A 231 -13.19 -20.93 -4.65
CA LYS A 231 -14.63 -20.79 -4.43
C LYS A 231 -15.43 -20.77 -5.73
N ASN A 232 -14.76 -20.72 -6.87
CA ASN A 232 -15.39 -20.64 -8.19
C ASN A 232 -15.11 -21.86 -9.08
N CYS A 233 -14.41 -22.85 -8.55
CA CYS A 233 -14.32 -24.20 -9.10
C CYS A 233 -15.56 -25.00 -8.71
#